data_b9215dbb5ef440f568d5cebec2a74e5d
#
_entry.id   b9215dbb5ef440f568d5cebec2a74e5d
#
_cell.length_a   1.000
_cell.length_b   1.000
_cell.length_c   1.000
_cell.angle_alpha   90.00
_cell.angle_beta   90.00
_cell.angle_gamma   90.00
#
_symmetry.space_group_name_H-M   'P 1'
#
loop_
_entity.id
_entity.type
_entity.pdbx_description
1 polymer ?
#
loop_
_entity_poly.entity_id
_entity_poly.type
_entity_poly.pdbx_seq_one_letter_code
_entity_poly.pdbx_strand_id
1 'polypeptide(L)'
;MRKRKLSESSLKGWLYLLPALLFLGVFMVYPLVDVFVYSFEEGYNSASQTYMGVGSYNYSYVLHDPYFLQAVKNTFILVIITVPLSTAIALLIATGLHAVKPLRNLFQTVYFLPYVTNTLAVGLVFMILFKKTAYSDGFINLIIKWFGGGAVDFIDGPYWAKMFVLCFYTIWVVMPFKILILTSALSSVNRDYYNAARVDGTSKRRIFMRITLPMISPMIFYLVITGFIGAFKAYSDVVAL
;
A
#
# COMPACT_ATOMS: atom_id res chain seq x y z
N MET A 1 7.62 10.84 -49.82
CA MET A 1 7.08 11.99 -49.04
C MET A 1 6.55 11.66 -47.60
N ARG A 2 6.52 10.42 -47.17
CA ARG A 2 5.95 10.02 -45.83
C ARG A 2 6.92 10.13 -44.64
N LYS A 3 8.23 10.13 -44.88
CA LYS A 3 9.27 10.18 -43.81
C LYS A 3 9.45 11.57 -43.14
N ARG A 4 9.13 12.66 -43.81
CA ARG A 4 9.31 14.03 -43.26
C ARG A 4 8.25 14.41 -42.21
N LYS A 5 6.99 13.95 -42.38
CA LYS A 5 5.91 14.23 -41.43
C LYS A 5 6.07 13.53 -40.04
N LEU A 6 6.74 12.38 -40.02
CA LEU A 6 7.00 11.65 -38.75
C LEU A 6 8.08 12.35 -37.90
N SER A 7 9.06 12.99 -38.55
CA SER A 7 10.14 13.74 -37.87
C SER A 7 9.62 15.00 -37.16
N GLU A 8 8.79 15.80 -37.84
CA GLU A 8 8.22 17.03 -37.25
C GLU A 8 7.22 16.75 -36.13
N SER A 9 6.43 15.68 -36.24
CA SER A 9 5.50 15.25 -35.16
C SER A 9 6.26 14.70 -33.95
N SER A 10 7.38 14.04 -34.16
CA SER A 10 8.28 13.57 -33.13
C SER A 10 8.91 14.70 -32.34
N LEU A 11 9.45 15.73 -33.04
CA LEU A 11 10.05 16.90 -32.38
C LEU A 11 9.05 17.68 -31.53
N LYS A 12 7.84 17.89 -32.06
CA LYS A 12 6.75 18.53 -31.29
C LYS A 12 6.37 17.69 -30.05
N GLY A 13 6.32 16.35 -30.15
CA GLY A 13 6.08 15.46 -29.03
C GLY A 13 7.14 15.62 -27.93
N TRP A 14 8.43 15.69 -28.29
CA TRP A 14 9.51 15.92 -27.34
C TRP A 14 9.42 17.30 -26.68
N LEU A 15 9.08 18.35 -27.43
CA LEU A 15 8.88 19.69 -26.84
C LEU A 15 7.75 19.74 -25.81
N TYR A 16 6.65 19.04 -26.05
CA TYR A 16 5.56 18.94 -25.05
C TYR A 16 5.96 18.16 -23.80
N LEU A 17 6.83 17.16 -23.94
CA LEU A 17 7.33 16.37 -22.81
C LEU A 17 8.47 17.05 -22.05
N LEU A 18 9.16 18.01 -22.68
CA LEU A 18 10.38 18.65 -22.17
C LEU A 18 10.21 19.21 -20.74
N PRO A 19 9.15 19.98 -20.40
CA PRO A 19 8.97 20.47 -19.04
C PRO A 19 8.88 19.32 -18.02
N ALA A 20 8.09 18.28 -18.32
CA ALA A 20 7.94 17.14 -17.43
C ALA A 20 9.25 16.36 -17.26
N LEU A 21 9.98 16.14 -18.34
CA LEU A 21 11.29 15.48 -18.33
C LEU A 21 12.35 16.29 -17.58
N LEU A 22 12.32 17.62 -17.69
CA LEU A 22 13.22 18.49 -16.96
C LEU A 22 13.00 18.40 -15.46
N PHE A 23 11.73 18.51 -15.00
CA PHE A 23 11.41 18.35 -13.59
C PHE A 23 11.75 16.94 -13.06
N LEU A 24 11.46 15.91 -13.81
CA LEU A 24 11.83 14.54 -13.47
C LEU A 24 13.38 14.39 -13.40
N GLY A 25 14.11 14.96 -14.34
CA GLY A 25 15.56 14.94 -14.35
C GLY A 25 16.17 15.62 -13.11
N VAL A 26 15.72 16.84 -12.80
CA VAL A 26 16.27 17.65 -11.71
C VAL A 26 15.84 17.14 -10.33
N PHE A 27 14.57 16.78 -10.16
CA PHE A 27 14.04 16.47 -8.82
C PHE A 27 13.98 14.97 -8.50
N MET A 28 14.15 14.11 -9.48
CA MET A 28 14.12 12.67 -9.26
C MET A 28 15.41 11.97 -9.69
N VAL A 29 15.86 12.16 -10.93
CA VAL A 29 17.03 11.44 -11.45
C VAL A 29 18.31 11.95 -10.80
N TYR A 30 18.51 13.28 -10.73
CA TYR A 30 19.71 13.87 -10.13
C TYR A 30 19.89 13.46 -8.67
N PRO A 31 18.89 13.59 -7.75
CA PRO A 31 19.04 13.11 -6.37
C PRO A 31 19.27 11.60 -6.27
N LEU A 32 18.70 10.79 -7.16
CA LEU A 32 18.96 9.35 -7.17
C LEU A 32 20.43 9.03 -7.52
N VAL A 33 21.01 9.77 -8.48
CA VAL A 33 22.42 9.62 -8.81
C VAL A 33 23.29 10.06 -7.65
N ASP A 34 22.98 11.18 -6.99
CA ASP A 34 23.71 11.66 -5.81
C ASP A 34 23.68 10.65 -4.67
N VAL A 35 22.50 10.12 -4.33
CA VAL A 35 22.38 9.08 -3.28
C VAL A 35 23.21 7.85 -3.64
N PHE A 36 23.23 7.45 -4.91
CA PHE A 36 24.06 6.33 -5.36
C PHE A 36 25.56 6.64 -5.22
N VAL A 37 26.01 7.83 -5.56
CA VAL A 37 27.40 8.26 -5.37
C VAL A 37 27.76 8.29 -3.87
N TYR A 38 26.95 8.94 -3.05
CA TYR A 38 27.17 9.00 -1.59
C TYR A 38 27.22 7.63 -0.92
N SER A 39 26.55 6.63 -1.47
CA SER A 39 26.60 5.28 -0.92
C SER A 39 28.01 4.66 -0.93
N PHE A 40 28.90 5.14 -1.80
CA PHE A 40 30.29 4.74 -1.88
C PHE A 40 31.25 5.68 -1.14
N GLU A 41 30.80 6.86 -0.68
CA GLU A 41 31.62 7.80 0.08
C GLU A 41 31.69 7.38 1.55
N GLU A 42 32.83 6.82 1.96
CA GLU A 42 33.06 6.32 3.30
C GLU A 42 33.29 7.47 4.29
N GLY A 43 32.59 7.42 5.44
CA GLY A 43 32.70 8.45 6.48
C GLY A 43 32.20 9.82 6.04
N TYR A 44 31.19 9.87 5.15
CA TYR A 44 30.61 11.13 4.68
C TYR A 44 30.04 11.96 5.82
N ASN A 45 30.50 13.21 5.92
CA ASN A 45 30.02 14.21 6.86
C ASN A 45 29.16 15.25 6.13
N SER A 46 27.85 15.23 6.40
CA SER A 46 26.88 16.11 5.73
C SER A 46 27.06 17.60 6.06
N ALA A 47 27.65 17.94 7.21
CA ALA A 47 27.85 19.34 7.61
C ALA A 47 29.05 19.98 6.88
N SER A 48 30.13 19.22 6.69
CA SER A 48 31.35 19.68 5.98
C SER A 48 31.39 19.28 4.51
N GLN A 49 30.46 18.42 4.06
CA GLN A 49 30.44 17.83 2.70
C GLN A 49 31.78 17.16 2.34
N THR A 50 32.39 16.50 3.32
CA THR A 50 33.67 15.79 3.15
C THR A 50 33.50 14.31 3.41
N TYR A 51 34.32 13.48 2.78
CA TYR A 51 34.37 12.04 2.97
C TYR A 51 35.81 11.59 3.15
N MET A 52 36.03 10.45 3.80
CA MET A 52 37.35 9.91 4.08
C MET A 52 37.94 9.14 2.89
N GLY A 53 37.09 8.50 2.10
CA GLY A 53 37.49 7.70 0.93
C GLY A 53 36.30 7.21 0.14
N VAL A 54 36.57 6.53 -0.96
CA VAL A 54 35.54 5.90 -1.80
C VAL A 54 35.74 4.40 -1.76
N GLY A 55 34.71 3.68 -1.32
CA GLY A 55 34.77 2.22 -1.19
C GLY A 55 33.43 1.59 -0.89
N SER A 56 33.45 0.33 -0.47
CA SER A 56 32.24 -0.47 -0.18
C SER A 56 31.98 -0.67 1.32
N TYR A 57 32.69 0.06 2.19
CA TYR A 57 32.58 -0.09 3.63
C TYR A 57 31.13 0.12 4.13
N ASN A 58 30.43 1.13 3.62
CA ASN A 58 29.04 1.41 3.99
C ASN A 58 28.13 0.21 3.74
N TYR A 59 28.29 -0.48 2.61
CA TYR A 59 27.53 -1.70 2.29
C TYR A 59 27.87 -2.85 3.23
N SER A 60 29.18 -3.06 3.49
CA SER A 60 29.63 -4.08 4.44
C SER A 60 29.09 -3.82 5.84
N TYR A 61 29.13 -2.57 6.30
CA TYR A 61 28.59 -2.17 7.60
C TYR A 61 27.10 -2.48 7.74
N VAL A 62 26.29 -2.05 6.76
CA VAL A 62 24.84 -2.28 6.77
C VAL A 62 24.49 -3.77 6.71
N LEU A 63 25.20 -4.56 5.89
CA LEU A 63 24.94 -6.00 5.76
C LEU A 63 25.28 -6.79 7.02
N HIS A 64 26.18 -6.29 7.88
CA HIS A 64 26.53 -6.90 9.16
C HIS A 64 25.75 -6.34 10.34
N ASP A 65 24.93 -5.31 10.12
CA ASP A 65 24.06 -4.75 11.16
C ASP A 65 22.89 -5.70 11.45
N PRO A 66 22.76 -6.24 12.68
CA PRO A 66 21.67 -7.13 13.05
C PRO A 66 20.29 -6.48 12.92
N TYR A 67 20.19 -5.17 13.11
CA TYR A 67 18.94 -4.42 12.95
C TYR A 67 18.50 -4.32 11.49
N PHE A 68 19.45 -4.24 10.54
CA PHE A 68 19.15 -4.24 9.13
C PHE A 68 18.45 -5.55 8.69
N LEU A 69 19.01 -6.69 9.06
CA LEU A 69 18.43 -7.99 8.74
C LEU A 69 17.04 -8.17 9.37
N GLN A 70 16.88 -7.69 10.60
CA GLN A 70 15.57 -7.71 11.27
C GLN A 70 14.57 -6.80 10.55
N ALA A 71 14.96 -5.59 10.14
CA ALA A 71 14.12 -4.68 9.39
C ALA A 71 13.69 -5.27 8.04
N VAL A 72 14.59 -5.90 7.32
CA VAL A 72 14.29 -6.60 6.07
C VAL A 72 13.25 -7.71 6.30
N LYS A 73 13.45 -8.56 7.32
CA LYS A 73 12.49 -9.61 7.70
C LYS A 73 11.12 -9.04 8.04
N ASN A 74 11.06 -7.98 8.84
CA ASN A 74 9.81 -7.32 9.23
C ASN A 74 9.08 -6.76 8.02
N THR A 75 9.81 -6.13 7.11
CA THR A 75 9.26 -5.58 5.87
C THR A 75 8.65 -6.69 5.00
N PHE A 76 9.36 -7.81 4.81
CA PHE A 76 8.82 -8.93 4.05
C PHE A 76 7.58 -9.53 4.70
N ILE A 77 7.54 -9.70 6.02
CA ILE A 77 6.34 -10.18 6.74
C ILE A 77 5.18 -9.22 6.52
N LEU A 78 5.41 -7.92 6.70
CA LEU A 78 4.41 -6.89 6.47
C LEU A 78 3.85 -6.96 5.05
N VAL A 79 4.72 -6.96 4.04
CA VAL A 79 4.34 -6.99 2.62
C VAL A 79 3.53 -8.25 2.28
N ILE A 80 4.04 -9.43 2.64
CA ILE A 80 3.40 -10.72 2.30
C ILE A 80 2.05 -10.89 2.96
N ILE A 81 1.86 -10.35 4.16
CA ILE A 81 0.58 -10.43 4.88
C ILE A 81 -0.38 -9.34 4.39
N THR A 82 0.06 -8.08 4.39
CA THR A 82 -0.88 -6.96 4.21
C THR A 82 -1.37 -6.81 2.79
N VAL A 83 -0.53 -7.05 1.79
CA VAL A 83 -0.91 -6.81 0.38
C VAL A 83 -1.95 -7.81 -0.12
N PRO A 84 -1.76 -9.14 0.02
CA PRO A 84 -2.79 -10.10 -0.41
C PRO A 84 -4.05 -10.00 0.44
N LEU A 85 -3.92 -9.87 1.76
CA LEU A 85 -5.06 -9.86 2.66
C LEU A 85 -5.92 -8.62 2.47
N SER A 86 -5.32 -7.42 2.39
CA SER A 86 -6.06 -6.19 2.11
C SER A 86 -6.74 -6.22 0.73
N THR A 87 -6.10 -6.82 -0.28
CA THR A 87 -6.69 -6.94 -1.62
C THR A 87 -7.86 -7.93 -1.62
N ALA A 88 -7.73 -9.06 -0.93
CA ALA A 88 -8.82 -10.03 -0.79
C ALA A 88 -10.01 -9.46 -0.02
N ILE A 89 -9.78 -8.80 1.12
CA ILE A 89 -10.84 -8.16 1.91
C ILE A 89 -11.52 -7.05 1.10
N ALA A 90 -10.74 -6.20 0.44
CA ALA A 90 -11.27 -5.12 -0.41
C ALA A 90 -12.13 -5.68 -1.55
N LEU A 91 -11.74 -6.81 -2.17
CA LEU A 91 -12.52 -7.46 -3.21
C LEU A 91 -13.84 -8.00 -2.68
N LEU A 92 -13.85 -8.60 -1.50
CA LEU A 92 -15.08 -9.08 -0.86
C LEU A 92 -16.03 -7.91 -0.55
N ILE A 93 -15.52 -6.83 0.04
CA ILE A 93 -16.31 -5.64 0.35
C ILE A 93 -16.81 -4.97 -0.93
N ALA A 94 -15.96 -4.77 -1.94
CA ALA A 94 -16.35 -4.18 -3.22
C ALA A 94 -17.44 -4.99 -3.93
N THR A 95 -17.36 -6.32 -3.89
CA THR A 95 -18.39 -7.21 -4.44
C THR A 95 -19.70 -7.09 -3.69
N GLY A 96 -19.65 -7.02 -2.35
CA GLY A 96 -20.85 -6.78 -1.54
C GLY A 96 -21.50 -5.42 -1.83
N LEU A 97 -20.70 -4.36 -1.88
CA LEU A 97 -21.17 -3.00 -2.21
C LEU A 97 -21.75 -2.90 -3.63
N HIS A 98 -21.18 -3.65 -4.58
CA HIS A 98 -21.70 -3.67 -5.95
C HIS A 98 -23.10 -4.29 -6.02
N ALA A 99 -23.43 -5.21 -5.10
CA ALA A 99 -24.75 -5.82 -5.02
C ALA A 99 -25.80 -4.89 -4.39
N VAL A 100 -25.41 -3.94 -3.53
CA VAL A 100 -26.32 -3.04 -2.79
C VAL A 100 -26.38 -1.67 -3.47
N LYS A 101 -27.37 -1.48 -4.36
CA LYS A 101 -27.51 -0.25 -5.15
C LYS A 101 -27.85 1.03 -4.35
N PRO A 102 -28.82 1.04 -3.38
CA PRO A 102 -29.38 2.30 -2.86
C PRO A 102 -28.42 3.06 -1.92
N LEU A 103 -27.47 2.40 -1.26
CA LEU A 103 -26.57 3.02 -0.27
C LEU A 103 -25.11 3.07 -0.73
N ARG A 104 -24.85 2.74 -2.00
CA ARG A 104 -23.50 2.63 -2.54
C ARG A 104 -22.67 3.91 -2.33
N ASN A 105 -23.26 5.07 -2.64
CA ASN A 105 -22.54 6.35 -2.53
C ASN A 105 -22.24 6.70 -1.07
N LEU A 106 -23.17 6.43 -0.16
CA LEU A 106 -22.95 6.64 1.28
C LEU A 106 -21.81 5.75 1.80
N PHE A 107 -21.86 4.46 1.48
CA PHE A 107 -20.78 3.54 1.89
C PHE A 107 -19.44 3.91 1.26
N GLN A 108 -19.40 4.32 -0.01
CA GLN A 108 -18.15 4.80 -0.62
C GLN A 108 -17.58 6.00 0.12
N THR A 109 -18.41 6.98 0.48
CA THR A 109 -17.97 8.14 1.25
C THR A 109 -17.43 7.74 2.63
N VAL A 110 -18.16 6.89 3.37
CA VAL A 110 -17.75 6.43 4.71
C VAL A 110 -16.44 5.65 4.66
N TYR A 111 -16.29 4.74 3.70
CA TYR A 111 -15.04 3.99 3.55
C TYR A 111 -13.87 4.84 3.05
N PHE A 112 -14.13 5.95 2.34
CA PHE A 112 -13.07 6.81 1.83
C PHE A 112 -12.54 7.81 2.88
N LEU A 113 -13.33 8.14 3.90
CA LEU A 113 -12.94 9.07 4.96
C LEU A 113 -11.57 8.73 5.59
N PRO A 114 -11.26 7.49 5.96
CA PRO A 114 -9.96 7.13 6.53
C PRO A 114 -8.78 7.42 5.60
N TYR A 115 -8.98 7.29 4.30
CA TYR A 115 -7.91 7.52 3.31
C TYR A 115 -7.50 8.99 3.19
N VAL A 116 -8.43 9.90 3.46
CA VAL A 116 -8.19 11.37 3.39
C VAL A 116 -7.67 11.92 4.73
N THR A 117 -7.76 11.11 5.79
CA THR A 117 -7.35 11.53 7.14
C THR A 117 -5.82 11.45 7.27
N ASN A 118 -5.25 12.33 8.08
CA ASN A 118 -3.81 12.31 8.36
C ASN A 118 -3.39 10.97 9.00
N THR A 119 -2.41 10.30 8.39
CA THR A 119 -1.90 8.98 8.81
C THR A 119 -1.43 8.97 10.27
N LEU A 120 -0.73 10.04 10.73
CA LEU A 120 -0.28 10.13 12.12
C LEU A 120 -1.45 10.24 13.10
N ALA A 121 -2.48 11.03 12.77
CA ALA A 121 -3.67 11.15 13.62
C ALA A 121 -4.40 9.80 13.75
N VAL A 122 -4.53 9.06 12.67
CA VAL A 122 -5.11 7.72 12.67
C VAL A 122 -4.25 6.75 13.47
N GLY A 123 -2.92 6.81 13.33
CA GLY A 123 -1.98 6.00 14.12
C GLY A 123 -2.14 6.23 15.62
N LEU A 124 -2.24 7.49 16.05
CA LEU A 124 -2.50 7.81 17.46
C LEU A 124 -3.82 7.19 17.98
N VAL A 125 -4.88 7.21 17.18
CA VAL A 125 -6.15 6.54 17.54
C VAL A 125 -5.93 5.05 17.70
N PHE A 126 -5.23 4.40 16.79
CA PHE A 126 -4.89 2.97 16.89
C PHE A 126 -4.05 2.67 18.10
N MET A 127 -3.03 3.50 18.38
CA MET A 127 -2.21 3.37 19.58
C MET A 127 -3.08 3.39 20.85
N ILE A 128 -4.04 4.33 20.96
CA ILE A 128 -4.96 4.39 22.12
C ILE A 128 -5.86 3.16 22.19
N LEU A 129 -6.38 2.68 21.06
CA LEU A 129 -7.26 1.52 21.00
C LEU A 129 -6.56 0.22 21.44
N PHE A 130 -5.26 0.05 21.11
CA PHE A 130 -4.48 -1.15 21.39
C PHE A 130 -3.60 -1.04 22.64
N LYS A 131 -3.50 0.15 23.24
CA LYS A 131 -2.62 0.41 24.39
C LYS A 131 -3.00 -0.46 25.58
N LYS A 132 -1.98 -0.85 26.36
CA LYS A 132 -2.13 -1.42 27.69
C LYS A 132 -1.26 -0.63 28.66
N THR A 133 -1.85 -0.14 29.73
CA THR A 133 -1.13 0.52 30.82
C THR A 133 -1.46 -0.14 32.15
N ALA A 134 -0.70 0.19 33.20
CA ALA A 134 -0.98 -0.32 34.55
C ALA A 134 -2.38 0.11 35.07
N TYR A 135 -2.91 1.23 34.56
CA TYR A 135 -4.14 1.86 35.05
C TYR A 135 -5.30 1.81 34.07
N SER A 136 -5.04 1.55 32.79
CA SER A 136 -6.07 1.61 31.75
C SER A 136 -5.74 0.65 30.60
N ASP A 137 -6.73 -0.11 30.20
CA ASP A 137 -6.68 -0.94 28.99
C ASP A 137 -7.36 -0.22 27.84
N GLY A 138 -6.75 -0.28 26.66
CA GLY A 138 -7.37 0.19 25.43
C GLY A 138 -8.60 -0.63 25.06
N PHE A 139 -9.42 -0.07 24.17
CA PHE A 139 -10.71 -0.66 23.80
C PHE A 139 -10.62 -2.11 23.33
N ILE A 140 -9.58 -2.48 22.59
CA ILE A 140 -9.38 -3.85 22.12
C ILE A 140 -9.14 -4.81 23.30
N ASN A 141 -8.37 -4.40 24.30
CA ASN A 141 -8.16 -5.20 25.52
C ASN A 141 -9.43 -5.37 26.35
N LEU A 142 -10.31 -4.38 26.38
CA LEU A 142 -11.63 -4.52 27.03
C LEU A 142 -12.48 -5.58 26.32
N ILE A 143 -12.48 -5.61 25.00
CA ILE A 143 -13.17 -6.65 24.23
C ILE A 143 -12.56 -8.02 24.52
N ILE A 144 -11.23 -8.16 24.51
CA ILE A 144 -10.56 -9.45 24.82
C ILE A 144 -10.95 -9.95 26.22
N LYS A 145 -10.97 -9.08 27.22
CA LYS A 145 -11.39 -9.41 28.57
C LYS A 145 -12.85 -9.83 28.65
N TRP A 146 -13.72 -9.19 27.87
CA TRP A 146 -15.14 -9.55 27.81
C TRP A 146 -15.36 -10.97 27.29
N PHE A 147 -14.50 -11.45 26.40
CA PHE A 147 -14.49 -12.86 25.95
C PHE A 147 -13.68 -13.80 26.84
N GLY A 148 -13.24 -13.34 28.02
CA GLY A 148 -12.51 -14.19 29.01
C GLY A 148 -11.00 -14.27 28.73
N GLY A 149 -10.45 -13.49 27.81
CA GLY A 149 -9.01 -13.42 27.52
C GLY A 149 -8.25 -12.52 28.49
N GLY A 150 -6.94 -12.72 28.60
CA GLY A 150 -6.03 -11.81 29.30
C GLY A 150 -5.68 -10.58 28.46
N ALA A 151 -5.47 -9.41 29.10
CA ALA A 151 -5.02 -8.21 28.40
C ALA A 151 -3.63 -8.41 27.78
N VAL A 152 -3.48 -8.07 26.52
CA VAL A 152 -2.26 -8.18 25.74
C VAL A 152 -1.64 -6.80 25.57
N ASP A 153 -0.33 -6.70 25.77
CA ASP A 153 0.41 -5.49 25.43
C ASP A 153 0.77 -5.54 23.94
N PHE A 154 0.02 -4.80 23.14
CA PHE A 154 0.18 -4.79 21.69
C PHE A 154 1.24 -3.80 21.22
N ILE A 155 1.54 -2.76 21.99
CA ILE A 155 2.44 -1.66 21.58
C ILE A 155 3.86 -1.91 22.11
N ASP A 156 4.00 -2.19 23.40
CA ASP A 156 5.31 -2.39 24.04
C ASP A 156 5.63 -3.87 24.29
N GLY A 157 4.69 -4.75 24.03
CA GLY A 157 4.75 -6.18 24.33
C GLY A 157 5.55 -7.03 23.34
N PRO A 158 5.20 -8.32 23.21
CA PRO A 158 5.94 -9.27 22.39
C PRO A 158 5.88 -8.94 20.89
N TYR A 159 6.89 -9.38 20.15
CA TYR A 159 7.06 -9.12 18.72
C TYR A 159 5.81 -9.43 17.87
N TRP A 160 5.16 -10.56 18.13
CA TRP A 160 3.95 -10.95 17.39
C TRP A 160 2.79 -9.96 17.56
N ALA A 161 2.65 -9.38 18.77
CA ALA A 161 1.60 -8.42 19.05
C ALA A 161 1.81 -7.10 18.33
N LYS A 162 3.04 -6.59 18.35
CA LYS A 162 3.45 -5.39 17.58
C LYS A 162 3.23 -5.58 16.09
N MET A 163 3.67 -6.71 15.54
CA MET A 163 3.51 -7.02 14.12
C MET A 163 2.03 -7.18 13.74
N PHE A 164 1.21 -7.74 14.62
CA PHE A 164 -0.23 -7.86 14.41
C PHE A 164 -0.89 -6.48 14.28
N VAL A 165 -0.62 -5.55 15.21
CA VAL A 165 -1.19 -4.18 15.16
C VAL A 165 -0.72 -3.46 13.91
N LEU A 166 0.57 -3.54 13.58
CA LEU A 166 1.11 -2.91 12.39
C LEU A 166 0.46 -3.44 11.11
N CYS A 167 0.33 -4.77 10.99
CA CYS A 167 -0.35 -5.37 9.84
C CYS A 167 -1.83 -4.96 9.77
N PHE A 168 -2.52 -4.97 10.89
CA PHE A 168 -3.94 -4.62 10.97
C PHE A 168 -4.16 -3.14 10.59
N TYR A 169 -3.35 -2.24 11.12
CA TYR A 169 -3.34 -0.82 10.79
C TYR A 169 -3.08 -0.59 9.29
N THR A 170 -2.01 -1.17 8.77
CA THR A 170 -1.65 -1.03 7.35
C THR A 170 -2.77 -1.54 6.42
N ILE A 171 -3.37 -2.70 6.74
CA ILE A 171 -4.52 -3.23 5.98
C ILE A 171 -5.67 -2.22 6.01
N TRP A 172 -6.00 -1.69 7.19
CA TRP A 172 -7.10 -0.76 7.37
C TRP A 172 -6.90 0.55 6.58
N VAL A 173 -5.70 1.13 6.62
CA VAL A 173 -5.36 2.39 5.92
C VAL A 173 -5.44 2.25 4.40
N VAL A 174 -4.94 1.14 3.84
CA VAL A 174 -4.91 0.96 2.37
C VAL A 174 -6.22 0.45 1.78
N MET A 175 -7.11 -0.11 2.63
CA MET A 175 -8.35 -0.77 2.19
C MET A 175 -9.31 0.18 1.45
N PRO A 176 -9.54 1.43 1.88
CA PRO A 176 -10.47 2.35 1.22
C PRO A 176 -10.14 2.57 -0.26
N PHE A 177 -8.87 2.82 -0.57
CA PHE A 177 -8.41 3.01 -1.94
C PHE A 177 -8.65 1.75 -2.80
N LYS A 178 -8.33 0.57 -2.26
CA LYS A 178 -8.53 -0.70 -2.96
C LYS A 178 -10.02 -0.98 -3.22
N ILE A 179 -10.89 -0.71 -2.24
CA ILE A 179 -12.35 -0.85 -2.38
C ILE A 179 -12.86 0.07 -3.49
N LEU A 180 -12.41 1.32 -3.54
CA LEU A 180 -12.82 2.28 -4.57
C LEU A 180 -12.46 1.79 -5.97
N ILE A 181 -11.20 1.40 -6.19
CA ILE A 181 -10.72 0.90 -7.48
C ILE A 181 -11.46 -0.38 -7.90
N LEU A 182 -11.62 -1.34 -6.99
CA LEU A 182 -12.32 -2.59 -7.30
C LEU A 182 -13.81 -2.37 -7.56
N THR A 183 -14.47 -1.47 -6.84
CA THR A 183 -15.88 -1.13 -7.09
C THR A 183 -16.05 -0.46 -8.45
N SER A 184 -15.11 0.38 -8.85
CA SER A 184 -15.09 0.98 -10.19
C SER A 184 -14.85 -0.07 -11.27
N ALA A 185 -13.89 -0.98 -11.08
CA ALA A 185 -13.61 -2.09 -11.98
C ALA A 185 -14.82 -3.02 -12.14
N LEU A 186 -15.49 -3.39 -11.05
CA LEU A 186 -16.72 -4.19 -11.09
C LEU A 186 -17.84 -3.50 -11.88
N SER A 187 -17.90 -2.17 -11.81
CA SER A 187 -18.92 -1.38 -12.50
C SER A 187 -18.65 -1.23 -14.00
N SER A 188 -17.41 -1.39 -14.44
CA SER A 188 -17.01 -1.31 -15.85
C SER A 188 -17.29 -2.58 -16.62
N VAL A 189 -17.59 -3.69 -15.96
CA VAL A 189 -17.93 -4.97 -16.62
C VAL A 189 -19.28 -4.85 -17.30
N ASN A 190 -19.35 -5.18 -18.60
CA ASN A 190 -20.59 -5.10 -19.37
C ASN A 190 -21.65 -6.05 -18.79
N ARG A 191 -22.83 -5.51 -18.58
CA ARG A 191 -24.00 -6.24 -18.02
C ARG A 191 -24.48 -7.37 -18.91
N ASP A 192 -24.25 -7.32 -20.20
CA ASP A 192 -24.66 -8.33 -21.13
C ASP A 192 -24.04 -9.71 -20.85
N TYR A 193 -22.80 -9.74 -20.38
CA TYR A 193 -22.18 -10.99 -19.94
C TYR A 193 -22.92 -11.64 -18.77
N TYR A 194 -23.39 -10.82 -17.83
CA TYR A 194 -24.16 -11.31 -16.69
C TYR A 194 -25.56 -11.77 -17.10
N ASN A 195 -26.18 -11.06 -18.01
CA ASN A 195 -27.52 -11.41 -18.51
C ASN A 195 -27.46 -12.72 -19.30
N ALA A 196 -26.54 -12.88 -20.23
CA ALA A 196 -26.32 -14.12 -20.97
C ALA A 196 -26.09 -15.32 -20.02
N ALA A 197 -25.18 -15.18 -19.07
CA ALA A 197 -24.88 -16.24 -18.10
C ALA A 197 -26.09 -16.61 -17.21
N ARG A 198 -26.99 -15.67 -16.94
CA ARG A 198 -28.24 -15.95 -16.19
C ARG A 198 -29.25 -16.71 -17.04
N VAL A 199 -29.37 -16.39 -18.32
CA VAL A 199 -30.25 -17.13 -19.25
C VAL A 199 -29.78 -18.60 -19.36
N ASP A 200 -28.45 -18.82 -19.35
CA ASP A 200 -27.83 -20.15 -19.33
C ASP A 200 -27.96 -20.88 -17.98
N GLY A 201 -28.64 -20.31 -17.00
CA GLY A 201 -28.83 -20.92 -15.68
C GLY A 201 -27.56 -21.00 -14.85
N THR A 202 -26.52 -20.24 -15.18
CA THR A 202 -25.20 -20.28 -14.49
C THR A 202 -25.29 -19.73 -13.06
N SER A 203 -24.78 -20.47 -12.07
CA SER A 203 -24.78 -20.07 -10.67
C SER A 203 -23.96 -18.81 -10.41
N LYS A 204 -24.35 -17.99 -9.41
CA LYS A 204 -23.68 -16.73 -9.03
C LYS A 204 -22.17 -16.94 -8.76
N ARG A 205 -21.80 -18.03 -8.09
CA ARG A 205 -20.38 -18.37 -7.82
C ARG A 205 -19.59 -18.60 -9.11
N ARG A 206 -20.20 -19.31 -10.07
CA ARG A 206 -19.57 -19.59 -11.38
C ARG A 206 -19.42 -18.32 -12.20
N ILE A 207 -20.44 -17.45 -12.19
CA ILE A 207 -20.40 -16.13 -12.83
C ILE A 207 -19.24 -15.30 -12.23
N PHE A 208 -19.14 -15.24 -10.91
CA PHE A 208 -18.07 -14.51 -10.25
C PHE A 208 -16.67 -15.04 -10.63
N MET A 209 -16.46 -16.36 -10.53
CA MET A 209 -15.14 -16.96 -10.78
C MET A 209 -14.73 -16.99 -12.26
N ARG A 210 -15.69 -17.16 -13.20
CA ARG A 210 -15.38 -17.33 -14.62
C ARG A 210 -15.61 -16.09 -15.49
N ILE A 211 -16.37 -15.11 -15.01
CA ILE A 211 -16.64 -13.87 -15.75
C ILE A 211 -16.07 -12.69 -14.98
N THR A 212 -16.56 -12.42 -13.77
CA THR A 212 -16.22 -11.21 -13.03
C THR A 212 -14.71 -11.15 -12.70
N LEU A 213 -14.20 -12.16 -12.04
CA LEU A 213 -12.81 -12.18 -11.57
C LEU A 213 -11.78 -12.10 -12.72
N PRO A 214 -11.90 -12.84 -13.83
CA PRO A 214 -11.01 -12.67 -14.96
C PRO A 214 -11.09 -11.29 -15.62
N MET A 215 -12.28 -10.69 -15.71
CA MET A 215 -12.45 -9.38 -16.33
C MET A 215 -11.84 -8.24 -15.50
N ILE A 216 -11.85 -8.34 -14.17
CA ILE A 216 -11.24 -7.34 -13.29
C ILE A 216 -9.79 -7.69 -12.90
N SER A 217 -9.26 -8.83 -13.36
CA SER A 217 -7.91 -9.30 -13.01
C SER A 217 -6.79 -8.28 -13.31
N PRO A 218 -6.84 -7.47 -14.38
CA PRO A 218 -5.84 -6.42 -14.59
C PRO A 218 -5.81 -5.39 -13.45
N MET A 219 -6.99 -5.05 -12.89
CA MET A 219 -7.07 -4.12 -11.75
C MET A 219 -6.61 -4.78 -10.45
N ILE A 220 -6.90 -6.06 -10.24
CA ILE A 220 -6.35 -6.80 -9.09
C ILE A 220 -4.83 -6.85 -9.19
N PHE A 221 -4.28 -7.16 -10.34
CA PHE A 221 -2.83 -7.16 -10.58
C PHE A 221 -2.21 -5.79 -10.31
N TYR A 222 -2.82 -4.72 -10.83
CA TYR A 222 -2.40 -3.34 -10.53
C TYR A 222 -2.35 -3.06 -9.03
N LEU A 223 -3.42 -3.42 -8.28
CA LEU A 223 -3.49 -3.20 -6.84
C LEU A 223 -2.49 -4.04 -6.05
N VAL A 224 -2.16 -5.23 -6.54
CA VAL A 224 -1.13 -6.08 -5.94
C VAL A 224 0.24 -5.46 -6.16
N ILE A 225 0.62 -5.11 -7.39
CA ILE A 225 1.93 -4.53 -7.70
C ILE A 225 2.13 -3.18 -6.99
N THR A 226 1.17 -2.27 -7.08
CA THR A 226 1.25 -0.98 -6.38
C THR A 226 1.23 -1.13 -4.87
N GLY A 227 0.50 -2.13 -4.36
CA GLY A 227 0.50 -2.51 -2.95
C GLY A 227 1.88 -3.01 -2.48
N PHE A 228 2.56 -3.85 -3.24
CA PHE A 228 3.94 -4.27 -2.95
C PHE A 228 4.87 -3.06 -2.89
N ILE A 229 4.85 -2.22 -3.91
CA ILE A 229 5.68 -0.99 -3.95
C ILE A 229 5.40 -0.10 -2.74
N GLY A 230 4.12 0.11 -2.39
CA GLY A 230 3.73 0.93 -1.24
C GLY A 230 4.19 0.32 0.09
N ALA A 231 3.98 -0.98 0.28
CA ALA A 231 4.33 -1.68 1.52
C ALA A 231 5.87 -1.74 1.76
N PHE A 232 6.68 -1.86 0.70
CA PHE A 232 8.14 -1.73 0.82
C PHE A 232 8.60 -0.31 1.19
N LYS A 233 7.76 0.70 0.97
CA LYS A 233 8.01 2.11 1.33
C LYS A 233 7.30 2.52 2.63
N ALA A 234 6.75 1.58 3.40
CA ALA A 234 5.95 1.83 4.60
C ALA A 234 6.82 2.37 5.74
N TYR A 235 7.19 3.64 5.68
CA TYR A 235 7.87 4.37 6.76
C TYR A 235 6.85 5.07 7.68
N SER A 236 5.95 5.84 7.09
CA SER A 236 4.96 6.64 7.82
C SER A 236 4.03 5.79 8.69
N ASP A 237 3.66 4.60 8.22
CA ASP A 237 2.78 3.67 8.93
C ASP A 237 3.46 3.10 10.19
N VAL A 238 4.78 2.85 10.11
CA VAL A 238 5.57 2.35 11.24
C VAL A 238 5.80 3.45 12.28
N VAL A 239 6.01 4.69 11.84
CA VAL A 239 6.24 5.84 12.73
C VAL A 239 4.94 6.31 13.40
N ALA A 240 3.79 6.03 12.80
CA ALA A 240 2.48 6.45 13.32
C ALA A 240 2.00 5.59 14.51
N LEU A 241 2.53 4.40 14.67
CA LEU A 241 2.24 3.43 15.75
C LEU A 241 3.37 3.32 16.76
#